data_7518d21d028f6dfc138f8825171a7f37
#
_entry.id   7518d21d028f6dfc138f8825171a7f37
#
_cell.length_a   1.000
_cell.length_b   1.000
_cell.length_c   1.000
_cell.angle_alpha   90.00
_cell.angle_beta   90.00
_cell.angle_gamma   90.00
#
_symmetry.space_group_name_H-M   'P 1'
#
loop_
_entity.id
_entity.type
_entity.pdbx_description
1 polymer ?
#
loop_
_entity_poly.entity_id
_entity_poly.type
_entity_poly.pdbx_seq_one_letter_code
_entity_poly.pdbx_strand_id
1 'polypeptide(L)'
;PVTRVRYERERPGELIHVDVKKVPRIPEGGGHRALGRGCGSRRGAGTSCLHVAVDDNSRVAYAEQLPDERKGTTCAFMERALAFYEGLGVTVERVMTDNGPAYRSGEFNALLEARGIGHKYTRPFSPWQNGKVERMNRTLAREWQYARAWEGEDARAEALASFIERYNWDRPHSACGGLPPMSRIVGVNNVLAHN
;
A
#
# COMPACT_ATOMS: atom_id res chain seq x y z
N PRO A 1 -28.58 13.31 -8.53
CA PRO A 1 -27.31 13.04 -7.83
C PRO A 1 -27.15 11.54 -7.71
N VAL A 2 -26.15 10.97 -8.41
CA VAL A 2 -25.82 9.54 -8.25
C VAL A 2 -25.19 9.38 -6.88
N THR A 3 -25.94 8.79 -5.94
CA THR A 3 -25.44 8.43 -4.62
C THR A 3 -24.36 7.36 -4.83
N ARG A 4 -23.09 7.74 -4.67
CA ARG A 4 -21.98 6.77 -4.71
C ARG A 4 -22.13 5.87 -3.48
N VAL A 5 -22.67 4.67 -3.67
CA VAL A 5 -22.69 3.63 -2.63
C VAL A 5 -21.22 3.32 -2.30
N ARG A 6 -20.81 3.65 -1.09
CA ARG A 6 -19.49 3.26 -0.56
C ARG A 6 -19.55 1.76 -0.31
N TYR A 7 -18.92 1.00 -1.19
CA TYR A 7 -18.72 -0.41 -0.98
C TYR A 7 -17.57 -0.60 0.03
N GLU A 8 -17.83 -1.31 1.10
CA GLU A 8 -16.86 -1.70 2.13
C GLU A 8 -17.11 -3.16 2.50
N ARG A 9 -16.06 -3.94 2.68
CA ARG A 9 -16.16 -5.32 3.16
C ARG A 9 -16.53 -5.33 4.64
N GLU A 10 -17.09 -6.45 5.10
CA GLU A 10 -17.61 -6.56 6.47
C GLU A 10 -16.50 -6.85 7.47
N ARG A 11 -15.47 -7.60 7.06
CA ARG A 11 -14.38 -8.04 7.94
C ARG A 11 -13.00 -7.73 7.35
N PRO A 12 -11.98 -7.51 8.21
CA PRO A 12 -10.60 -7.46 7.77
C PRO A 12 -10.20 -8.75 7.04
N GLY A 13 -9.39 -8.61 5.99
CA GLY A 13 -8.88 -9.72 5.19
C GLY A 13 -9.78 -10.20 4.05
N GLU A 14 -11.07 -9.85 4.02
CA GLU A 14 -11.94 -10.24 2.91
C GLU A 14 -11.47 -9.72 1.55
N LEU A 15 -10.78 -8.59 1.53
CA LEU A 15 -10.22 -8.01 0.32
C LEU A 15 -9.04 -7.09 0.62
N ILE A 16 -7.88 -7.43 0.09
CA ILE A 16 -6.70 -6.57 0.08
C ILE A 16 -6.55 -5.91 -1.29
N HIS A 17 -6.52 -4.59 -1.32
CA HIS A 17 -6.23 -3.81 -2.51
C HIS A 17 -4.73 -3.65 -2.67
N VAL A 18 -4.19 -4.00 -3.82
CA VAL A 18 -2.75 -3.91 -4.11
C VAL A 18 -2.52 -3.04 -5.34
N ASP A 19 -1.49 -2.22 -5.27
CA ASP A 19 -1.08 -1.34 -6.36
C ASP A 19 0.43 -1.07 -6.31
N VAL A 20 1.00 -0.69 -7.43
CA VAL A 20 2.38 -0.23 -7.54
C VAL A 20 2.43 1.12 -8.22
N LYS A 21 3.20 2.04 -7.63
CA LYS A 21 3.38 3.39 -8.16
C LYS A 21 4.84 3.70 -8.38
N LYS A 22 5.19 4.15 -9.60
CA LYS A 22 6.52 4.69 -9.87
C LYS A 22 6.71 6.03 -9.17
N VAL A 23 7.81 6.14 -8.46
CA VAL A 23 8.22 7.36 -7.77
C VAL A 23 9.61 7.79 -8.23
N PRO A 24 9.83 9.07 -8.54
CA PRO A 24 11.17 9.55 -8.89
C PRO A 24 12.13 9.34 -7.72
N ARG A 25 13.32 8.84 -8.00
CA ARG A 25 14.39 8.77 -7.01
C ARG A 25 14.92 10.16 -6.68
N ILE A 26 15.39 10.29 -5.46
CA ILE A 26 16.05 11.50 -4.98
C ILE A 26 17.54 11.31 -5.20
N PRO A 27 18.23 12.24 -5.92
CA PRO A 27 19.67 12.20 -6.08
C PRO A 27 20.38 12.28 -4.72
N GLU A 28 21.59 11.75 -4.65
CA GLU A 28 22.47 11.93 -3.50
C GLU A 28 22.69 13.41 -3.20
N GLY A 29 22.66 13.79 -1.92
CA GLY A 29 22.68 15.18 -1.48
C GLY A 29 21.36 15.94 -1.63
N GLY A 30 20.30 15.26 -2.05
CA GLY A 30 18.97 15.83 -2.20
C GLY A 30 18.65 16.34 -3.61
N GLY A 31 17.35 16.59 -3.84
CA GLY A 31 16.87 17.14 -5.09
C GLY A 31 16.61 18.66 -5.00
N HIS A 32 15.99 19.22 -6.03
CA HIS A 32 15.67 20.67 -6.10
C HIS A 32 14.87 21.20 -4.88
N ARG A 33 14.18 20.35 -4.12
CA ARG A 33 13.47 20.75 -2.90
C ARG A 33 14.41 20.98 -1.71
N ALA A 34 15.55 20.28 -1.68
CA ALA A 34 16.60 20.45 -0.66
C ALA A 34 17.60 21.54 -1.07
N LEU A 35 17.98 21.56 -2.34
CA LEU A 35 19.10 22.36 -2.85
C LEU A 35 18.65 23.64 -3.59
N GLY A 36 17.34 23.84 -3.80
CA GLY A 36 16.78 24.95 -4.57
C GLY A 36 16.63 24.67 -6.06
N ARG A 37 15.93 25.57 -6.78
CA ARG A 37 15.74 25.47 -8.23
C ARG A 37 17.06 25.71 -8.96
N GLY A 38 17.39 24.82 -9.88
CA GLY A 38 18.67 24.89 -10.63
C GLY A 38 19.80 24.05 -10.04
N CYS A 39 19.67 23.60 -8.79
CA CYS A 39 20.60 22.68 -8.15
C CYS A 39 20.03 21.25 -8.16
N GLY A 40 20.89 20.26 -8.34
CA GLY A 40 20.50 18.84 -8.34
C GLY A 40 19.93 18.40 -9.68
N SER A 41 20.78 17.91 -10.55
CA SER A 41 20.35 17.30 -11.81
C SER A 41 19.57 16.02 -11.54
N ARG A 42 18.33 15.93 -12.03
CA ARG A 42 17.57 14.67 -12.06
C ARG A 42 18.12 13.65 -13.06
N ARG A 43 19.12 14.02 -13.87
CA ARG A 43 19.72 13.10 -14.83
C ARG A 43 20.38 11.95 -14.10
N GLY A 44 19.90 10.73 -14.36
CA GLY A 44 20.47 9.50 -13.81
C GLY A 44 19.89 8.99 -12.49
N ALA A 45 19.08 9.75 -11.77
CA ALA A 45 18.49 9.26 -10.51
C ALA A 45 17.51 8.10 -10.71
N GLY A 46 16.85 8.00 -11.88
CA GLY A 46 15.93 6.93 -12.20
C GLY A 46 14.61 6.98 -11.41
N THR A 47 13.97 5.83 -11.32
CA THR A 47 12.73 5.63 -10.56
C THR A 47 12.85 4.44 -9.62
N SER A 48 12.16 4.47 -8.50
CA SER A 48 11.83 3.32 -7.66
C SER A 48 10.33 3.06 -7.72
N CYS A 49 9.89 1.95 -7.16
CA CYS A 49 8.50 1.54 -7.15
C CYS A 49 8.00 1.45 -5.71
N LEU A 50 6.91 2.16 -5.43
CA LEU A 50 6.20 2.08 -4.17
C LEU A 50 5.11 1.03 -4.32
N HIS A 51 5.30 -0.12 -3.70
CA HIS A 51 4.31 -1.19 -3.61
C HIS A 51 3.46 -0.99 -2.37
N VAL A 52 2.15 -1.10 -2.52
CA VAL A 52 1.19 -0.80 -1.45
C VAL A 52 0.10 -1.86 -1.41
N ALA A 53 -0.20 -2.36 -0.23
CA ALA A 53 -1.35 -3.22 0.05
C ALA A 53 -2.21 -2.56 1.14
N VAL A 54 -3.53 -2.54 0.95
CA VAL A 54 -4.49 -1.92 1.90
C VAL A 54 -5.69 -2.82 2.08
N ASP A 55 -6.00 -3.15 3.32
CA ASP A 55 -7.22 -3.89 3.63
C ASP A 55 -8.49 -3.03 3.42
N ASP A 56 -9.48 -3.60 2.74
CA ASP A 56 -10.71 -2.90 2.39
C ASP A 56 -11.53 -2.46 3.59
N ASN A 57 -11.62 -3.29 4.63
CA ASN A 57 -12.39 -3.01 5.83
C ASN A 57 -11.61 -2.14 6.81
N SER A 58 -10.47 -2.62 7.32
CA SER A 58 -9.74 -1.95 8.41
C SER A 58 -8.98 -0.71 7.95
N ARG A 59 -8.63 -0.60 6.68
CA ARG A 59 -7.71 0.41 6.12
C ARG A 59 -6.26 0.21 6.55
N VAL A 60 -5.94 -0.85 7.27
CA VAL A 60 -4.55 -1.18 7.60
C VAL A 60 -3.74 -1.34 6.33
N ALA A 61 -2.60 -0.71 6.28
CA ALA A 61 -1.75 -0.65 5.10
C ALA A 61 -0.39 -1.27 5.37
N TYR A 62 0.16 -1.90 4.33
CA TYR A 62 1.54 -2.33 4.23
C TYR A 62 2.14 -1.71 2.97
N ALA A 63 3.36 -1.19 3.04
CA ALA A 63 4.01 -0.60 1.89
C ALA A 63 5.52 -0.76 1.95
N GLU A 64 6.12 -0.91 0.76
CA GLU A 64 7.56 -0.97 0.56
C GLU A 64 7.99 -0.13 -0.64
N GLN A 65 9.13 0.50 -0.53
CA GLN A 65 9.79 1.12 -1.67
C GLN A 65 10.84 0.14 -2.22
N LEU A 66 10.62 -0.34 -3.44
CA LEU A 66 11.40 -1.39 -4.09
C LEU A 66 12.02 -0.88 -5.40
N PRO A 67 13.06 -1.55 -5.92
CA PRO A 67 13.77 -1.07 -7.10
C PRO A 67 12.92 -1.06 -8.37
N ASP A 68 11.97 -1.98 -8.51
CA ASP A 68 11.19 -2.16 -9.73
C ASP A 68 9.80 -2.80 -9.44
N GLU A 69 9.02 -2.97 -10.50
CA GLU A 69 7.70 -3.64 -10.52
C GLU A 69 7.73 -4.98 -11.28
N ARG A 70 8.89 -5.64 -11.35
CA ARG A 70 9.02 -6.92 -12.02
C ARG A 70 8.29 -8.02 -11.24
N LYS A 71 7.91 -9.09 -11.94
CA LYS A 71 7.13 -10.20 -11.37
C LYS A 71 7.75 -10.76 -10.08
N GLY A 72 9.05 -11.03 -10.05
CA GLY A 72 9.74 -11.54 -8.86
C GLY A 72 9.70 -10.56 -7.68
N THR A 73 9.94 -9.27 -7.93
CA THR A 73 9.86 -8.21 -6.92
C THR A 73 8.43 -8.08 -6.38
N THR A 74 7.43 -8.15 -7.28
CA THR A 74 6.01 -8.05 -6.91
C THR A 74 5.55 -9.28 -6.12
N CYS A 75 5.99 -10.48 -6.48
CA CYS A 75 5.71 -11.70 -5.71
C CYS A 75 6.32 -11.64 -4.31
N ALA A 76 7.59 -11.27 -4.21
CA ALA A 76 8.27 -11.15 -2.91
C ALA A 76 7.63 -10.07 -2.01
N PHE A 77 7.18 -8.95 -2.58
CA PHE A 77 6.36 -7.98 -1.86
C PHE A 77 5.06 -8.59 -1.34
N MET A 78 4.34 -9.32 -2.22
CA MET A 78 3.06 -9.91 -1.84
C MET A 78 3.22 -10.93 -0.70
N GLU A 79 4.26 -11.76 -0.74
CA GLU A 79 4.57 -12.70 0.34
C GLU A 79 4.76 -11.99 1.69
N ARG A 80 5.54 -10.92 1.72
CA ARG A 80 5.76 -10.13 2.94
C ARG A 80 4.49 -9.41 3.40
N ALA A 81 3.70 -8.89 2.48
CA ALA A 81 2.41 -8.27 2.79
C ALA A 81 1.43 -9.28 3.41
N LEU A 82 1.36 -10.50 2.86
CA LEU A 82 0.53 -11.58 3.43
C LEU A 82 1.01 -11.97 4.83
N ALA A 83 2.32 -12.14 5.01
CA ALA A 83 2.91 -12.44 6.33
C ALA A 83 2.63 -11.31 7.35
N PHE A 84 2.65 -10.05 6.91
CA PHE A 84 2.28 -8.91 7.76
C PHE A 84 0.83 -9.01 8.24
N TYR A 85 -0.14 -9.25 7.34
CA TYR A 85 -1.55 -9.40 7.73
C TYR A 85 -1.78 -10.64 8.61
N GLU A 86 -1.14 -11.76 8.30
CA GLU A 86 -1.19 -12.98 9.11
C GLU A 86 -0.65 -12.72 10.52
N GLY A 87 0.46 -11.98 10.66
CA GLY A 87 1.01 -11.56 11.95
C GLY A 87 0.07 -10.69 12.78
N LEU A 88 -0.90 -10.03 12.15
CA LEU A 88 -1.98 -9.29 12.82
C LEU A 88 -3.21 -10.16 13.12
N GLY A 89 -3.18 -11.45 12.83
CA GLY A 89 -4.31 -12.37 12.97
C GLY A 89 -5.38 -12.18 11.88
N VAL A 90 -5.03 -11.57 10.75
CA VAL A 90 -5.94 -11.34 9.63
C VAL A 90 -5.75 -12.40 8.55
N THR A 91 -6.76 -13.22 8.31
CA THR A 91 -6.78 -14.19 7.22
C THR A 91 -7.19 -13.49 5.93
N VAL A 92 -6.29 -13.48 4.94
CA VAL A 92 -6.55 -12.86 3.63
C VAL A 92 -7.32 -13.84 2.73
N GLU A 93 -8.52 -13.45 2.31
CA GLU A 93 -9.37 -14.27 1.43
C GLU A 93 -9.18 -13.91 -0.05
N ARG A 94 -8.97 -12.64 -0.35
CA ARG A 94 -8.89 -12.13 -1.73
C ARG A 94 -7.93 -10.97 -1.86
N VAL A 95 -7.29 -10.90 -3.01
CA VAL A 95 -6.43 -9.77 -3.43
C VAL A 95 -7.04 -9.14 -4.68
N MET A 96 -7.08 -7.82 -4.72
CA MET A 96 -7.48 -7.05 -5.90
C MET A 96 -6.31 -6.24 -6.42
N THR A 97 -6.03 -6.39 -7.71
CA THR A 97 -4.99 -5.63 -8.42
C THR A 97 -5.55 -4.98 -9.67
N ASP A 98 -4.78 -4.13 -10.28
CA ASP A 98 -4.99 -3.75 -11.67
C ASP A 98 -4.59 -4.90 -12.63
N ASN A 99 -4.58 -4.61 -13.94
CA ASN A 99 -4.22 -5.58 -14.97
C ASN A 99 -2.72 -5.50 -15.36
N GLY A 100 -1.87 -5.00 -14.49
CA GLY A 100 -0.43 -4.88 -14.73
C GLY A 100 0.24 -6.23 -15.05
N PRO A 101 1.30 -6.24 -15.88
CA PRO A 101 1.94 -7.48 -16.33
C PRO A 101 2.44 -8.37 -15.19
N ALA A 102 2.97 -7.77 -14.11
CA ALA A 102 3.45 -8.51 -12.95
C ALA A 102 2.32 -9.28 -12.25
N TYR A 103 1.16 -8.65 -12.08
CA TYR A 103 -0.03 -9.26 -11.46
C TYR A 103 -0.67 -10.33 -12.35
N ARG A 104 -0.54 -10.23 -13.66
CA ARG A 104 -1.04 -11.23 -14.63
C ARG A 104 -0.06 -12.39 -14.82
N SER A 105 1.12 -12.35 -14.24
CA SER A 105 2.10 -13.42 -14.33
C SER A 105 1.60 -14.73 -13.71
N GLY A 106 2.00 -15.86 -14.29
CA GLY A 106 1.69 -17.16 -13.72
C GLY A 106 2.24 -17.33 -12.31
N GLU A 107 3.43 -16.76 -12.03
CA GLU A 107 4.07 -16.81 -10.71
C GLU A 107 3.23 -16.11 -9.63
N PHE A 108 2.71 -14.92 -9.92
CA PHE A 108 1.88 -14.18 -8.96
C PHE A 108 0.54 -14.90 -8.69
N ASN A 109 -0.08 -15.45 -9.74
CA ASN A 109 -1.32 -16.21 -9.59
C ASN A 109 -1.09 -17.54 -8.85
N ALA A 110 -0.03 -18.27 -9.15
CA ALA A 110 0.34 -19.49 -8.43
C ALA A 110 0.62 -19.26 -6.94
N LEU A 111 1.27 -18.13 -6.60
CA LEU A 111 1.50 -17.71 -5.21
C LEU A 111 0.20 -17.56 -4.43
N LEU A 112 -0.81 -16.89 -5.00
CA LEU A 112 -2.11 -16.69 -4.35
C LEU A 112 -2.90 -18.00 -4.28
N GLU A 113 -2.90 -18.79 -5.36
CA GLU A 113 -3.59 -20.07 -5.44
C GLU A 113 -3.05 -21.08 -4.41
N ALA A 114 -1.73 -21.17 -4.25
CA ALA A 114 -1.08 -22.03 -3.25
C ALA A 114 -1.49 -21.71 -1.80
N ARG A 115 -1.99 -20.52 -1.55
CA ARG A 115 -2.48 -20.04 -0.24
C ARG A 115 -4.02 -20.03 -0.14
N GLY A 116 -4.72 -20.51 -1.18
CA GLY A 116 -6.18 -20.46 -1.25
C GLY A 116 -6.78 -19.06 -1.37
N ILE A 117 -5.98 -18.07 -1.81
CA ILE A 117 -6.38 -16.67 -1.90
C ILE A 117 -6.93 -16.38 -3.30
N GLY A 118 -8.16 -15.86 -3.36
CA GLY A 118 -8.78 -15.46 -4.62
C GLY A 118 -8.14 -14.22 -5.22
N HIS A 119 -7.84 -14.22 -6.52
CA HIS A 119 -7.35 -13.04 -7.23
C HIS A 119 -8.47 -12.35 -8.02
N LYS A 120 -8.61 -11.05 -7.83
CA LYS A 120 -9.55 -10.19 -8.57
C LYS A 120 -8.78 -9.11 -9.33
N TYR A 121 -9.11 -8.96 -10.60
CA TYR A 121 -8.64 -7.82 -11.40
C TYR A 121 -9.68 -6.71 -11.44
N THR A 122 -9.22 -5.47 -11.45
CA THR A 122 -10.11 -4.34 -11.75
C THR A 122 -10.62 -4.46 -13.18
N ARG A 123 -11.88 -4.08 -13.42
CA ARG A 123 -12.41 -4.00 -14.78
C ARG A 123 -11.67 -2.90 -15.55
N PRO A 124 -11.45 -3.09 -16.86
CA PRO A 124 -10.94 -2.02 -17.71
C PRO A 124 -11.75 -0.73 -17.51
N PHE A 125 -11.07 0.40 -17.53
CA PHE A 125 -11.67 1.73 -17.35
C PHE A 125 -12.46 1.93 -16.04
N SER A 126 -12.18 1.13 -15.01
CA SER A 126 -12.87 1.19 -13.72
C SER A 126 -11.91 1.43 -12.53
N PRO A 127 -11.12 2.52 -12.55
CA PRO A 127 -10.10 2.77 -11.50
C PRO A 127 -10.72 2.89 -10.10
N TRP A 128 -11.98 3.33 -10.01
CA TRP A 128 -12.69 3.45 -8.72
C TRP A 128 -12.80 2.12 -7.95
N GLN A 129 -12.67 0.96 -8.62
CA GLN A 129 -12.69 -0.34 -7.95
C GLN A 129 -11.48 -0.52 -7.03
N ASN A 130 -10.32 0.08 -7.37
CA ASN A 130 -9.13 0.08 -6.52
C ASN A 130 -8.99 1.37 -5.66
N GLY A 131 -10.10 2.05 -5.44
CA GLY A 131 -10.13 3.37 -4.77
C GLY A 131 -9.53 3.43 -3.37
N LYS A 132 -9.43 2.28 -2.65
CA LYS A 132 -8.81 2.24 -1.31
C LYS A 132 -7.31 2.45 -1.40
N VAL A 133 -6.63 1.70 -2.28
CA VAL A 133 -5.17 1.85 -2.47
C VAL A 133 -4.84 3.16 -3.18
N GLU A 134 -5.68 3.64 -4.10
CA GLU A 134 -5.50 4.96 -4.70
C GLU A 134 -5.56 6.08 -3.65
N ARG A 135 -6.48 5.97 -2.69
CA ARG A 135 -6.56 6.91 -1.57
C ARG A 135 -5.32 6.84 -0.70
N MET A 136 -4.82 5.63 -0.42
CA MET A 136 -3.57 5.44 0.33
C MET A 136 -2.38 6.03 -0.43
N ASN A 137 -2.29 5.83 -1.73
CA ASN A 137 -1.25 6.42 -2.58
C ASN A 137 -1.25 7.97 -2.51
N ARG A 138 -2.43 8.59 -2.42
CA ARG A 138 -2.54 10.05 -2.21
C ARG A 138 -2.08 10.48 -0.83
N THR A 139 -2.38 9.68 0.20
CA THR A 139 -1.92 9.93 1.57
C THR A 139 -0.39 9.80 1.64
N LEU A 140 0.18 8.73 1.08
CA LEU A 140 1.62 8.53 0.97
C LEU A 140 2.32 9.67 0.22
N ALA A 141 1.73 10.14 -0.86
CA ALA A 141 2.29 11.28 -1.60
C ALA A 141 2.36 12.54 -0.74
N ARG A 142 1.30 12.87 -0.01
CA ARG A 142 1.22 14.11 0.77
C ARG A 142 2.01 14.05 2.07
N GLU A 143 1.90 12.93 2.80
CA GLU A 143 2.31 12.83 4.20
C GLU A 143 3.65 12.09 4.37
N TRP A 144 4.18 11.48 3.29
CA TRP A 144 5.50 10.85 3.26
C TRP A 144 6.34 11.33 2.07
N GLN A 145 5.96 11.04 0.83
CA GLN A 145 6.81 11.27 -0.35
C GLN A 145 7.24 12.73 -0.49
N TYR A 146 6.33 13.66 -0.25
CA TYR A 146 6.52 15.11 -0.37
C TYR A 146 6.38 15.86 0.97
N ALA A 147 6.39 15.16 2.11
CA ALA A 147 6.22 15.75 3.43
C ALA A 147 7.32 16.76 3.76
N ARG A 148 8.54 16.48 3.34
CA ARG A 148 9.71 17.34 3.55
C ARG A 148 10.68 17.25 2.36
N ALA A 149 11.71 18.07 2.36
CA ALA A 149 12.87 17.88 1.51
C ALA A 149 13.73 16.74 2.09
N TRP A 150 13.97 15.72 1.28
CA TRP A 150 14.77 14.57 1.66
C TRP A 150 16.21 14.75 1.18
N GLU A 151 17.17 14.35 1.98
CA GLU A 151 18.61 14.42 1.67
C GLU A 151 19.03 13.38 0.63
N GLY A 152 18.28 12.28 0.51
CA GLY A 152 18.52 11.20 -0.43
C GLY A 152 17.39 10.18 -0.45
N GLU A 153 17.54 9.21 -1.35
CA GLU A 153 16.55 8.14 -1.53
C GLU A 153 16.44 7.23 -0.31
N ASP A 154 17.59 6.88 0.31
CA ASP A 154 17.64 5.99 1.46
C ASP A 154 16.94 6.59 2.67
N ALA A 155 17.17 7.87 2.95
CA ALA A 155 16.49 8.60 4.03
C ALA A 155 14.96 8.63 3.86
N ARG A 156 14.49 8.72 2.59
CA ARG A 156 13.07 8.64 2.28
C ARG A 156 12.53 7.22 2.47
N ALA A 157 13.28 6.21 2.02
CA ALA A 157 12.89 4.81 2.13
C ALA A 157 12.80 4.36 3.60
N GLU A 158 13.78 4.69 4.43
CA GLU A 158 13.78 4.41 5.86
C GLU A 158 12.58 5.03 6.58
N ALA A 159 12.22 6.25 6.22
CA ALA A 159 11.08 6.94 6.81
C ALA A 159 9.73 6.31 6.43
N LEU A 160 9.66 5.43 5.43
CA LEU A 160 8.42 4.78 5.03
C LEU A 160 7.89 3.83 6.11
N ALA A 161 8.75 3.03 6.72
CA ALA A 161 8.36 2.09 7.76
C ALA A 161 7.70 2.80 8.95
N SER A 162 8.36 3.83 9.49
CA SER A 162 7.82 4.65 10.58
C SER A 162 6.53 5.39 10.19
N PHE A 163 6.41 5.80 8.91
CA PHE A 163 5.18 6.42 8.41
C PHE A 163 4.03 5.41 8.41
N ILE A 164 4.23 4.18 7.90
CA ILE A 164 3.21 3.13 7.86
C ILE A 164 2.80 2.72 9.26
N GLU A 165 3.73 2.58 10.19
CA GLU A 165 3.43 2.30 11.59
C GLU A 165 2.51 3.38 12.18
N ARG A 166 2.90 4.65 12.08
CA ARG A 166 2.07 5.78 12.55
C ARG A 166 0.72 5.84 11.82
N TYR A 167 0.68 5.57 10.53
CA TYR A 167 -0.57 5.53 9.76
C TYR A 167 -1.52 4.48 10.32
N ASN A 168 -1.02 3.30 10.62
CA ASN A 168 -1.83 2.19 11.10
C ASN A 168 -2.27 2.36 12.57
N TRP A 169 -1.39 2.84 13.45
CA TRP A 169 -1.61 2.86 14.88
C TRP A 169 -2.10 4.18 15.45
N ASP A 170 -1.73 5.32 14.87
CA ASP A 170 -1.96 6.63 15.50
C ASP A 170 -2.82 7.56 14.65
N ARG A 171 -2.76 7.43 13.31
CA ARG A 171 -3.38 8.40 12.41
C ARG A 171 -4.91 8.25 12.41
N PRO A 172 -5.69 9.29 12.77
CA PRO A 172 -7.14 9.28 12.67
C PRO A 172 -7.61 9.03 11.23
N HIS A 173 -8.55 8.11 11.05
CA HIS A 173 -9.09 7.76 9.75
C HIS A 173 -10.61 7.92 9.71
N SER A 174 -11.13 8.72 8.77
CA SER A 174 -12.57 9.03 8.68
C SER A 174 -13.46 7.80 8.47
N ALA A 175 -12.96 6.76 7.76
CA ALA A 175 -13.70 5.52 7.59
C ALA A 175 -13.74 4.67 8.87
N CYS A 176 -12.84 4.91 9.82
CA CYS A 176 -12.77 4.22 11.11
C CYS A 176 -13.38 5.06 12.26
N GLY A 177 -14.28 5.99 11.93
CA GLY A 177 -14.91 6.84 12.94
C GLY A 177 -13.96 7.81 13.62
N GLY A 178 -12.84 8.18 12.98
CA GLY A 178 -11.79 9.03 13.56
C GLY A 178 -10.74 8.27 14.36
N LEU A 179 -10.88 6.95 14.52
CA LEU A 179 -9.87 6.09 15.14
C LEU A 179 -8.82 5.65 14.11
N PRO A 180 -7.64 5.18 14.55
CA PRO A 180 -6.63 4.62 13.66
C PRO A 180 -7.11 3.32 12.98
N PRO A 181 -6.55 2.94 11.82
CA PRO A 181 -6.89 1.69 11.13
C PRO A 181 -6.82 0.43 12.00
N MET A 182 -5.80 0.32 12.84
CA MET A 182 -5.61 -0.83 13.75
C MET A 182 -6.74 -1.04 14.76
N SER A 183 -7.51 -0.01 15.08
CA SER A 183 -8.66 -0.13 15.97
C SER A 183 -9.71 -1.13 15.48
N ARG A 184 -9.79 -1.35 14.16
CA ARG A 184 -10.70 -2.32 13.55
C ARG A 184 -10.19 -3.76 13.61
N ILE A 185 -8.90 -3.98 13.82
CA ILE A 185 -8.31 -5.32 13.99
C ILE A 185 -8.28 -5.70 15.47
N VAL A 186 -7.78 -4.83 16.33
CA VAL A 186 -7.69 -5.07 17.78
C VAL A 186 -9.08 -5.27 18.40
N GLY A 187 -10.10 -4.55 17.93
CA GLY A 187 -11.48 -4.71 18.39
C GLY A 187 -12.07 -6.11 18.08
N VAL A 188 -11.73 -6.69 16.93
CA VAL A 188 -12.16 -8.04 16.53
C VAL A 188 -11.46 -9.11 17.39
N ASN A 189 -10.17 -8.95 17.63
CA ASN A 189 -9.39 -9.93 18.42
C ASN A 189 -9.82 -9.94 19.90
N ASN A 190 -10.22 -8.80 20.47
CA ASN A 190 -10.72 -8.73 21.84
C ASN A 190 -12.09 -9.41 22.03
N VAL A 191 -12.93 -9.47 21.00
CA VAL A 191 -14.22 -10.17 21.06
C VAL A 191 -14.01 -11.70 21.03
N LEU A 192 -12.97 -12.18 20.35
CA LEU A 192 -12.65 -13.61 20.27
C LEU A 192 -11.89 -14.13 21.52
N ALA A 193 -11.27 -13.24 22.29
CA ALA A 193 -10.54 -13.61 23.51
C ALA A 193 -11.43 -13.73 24.77
N HIS A 194 -12.71 -13.40 24.67
CA HIS A 194 -13.68 -13.43 25.78
C HIS A 194 -14.85 -14.41 25.59
N ASN A 195 -14.76 -15.36 24.63
CA ASN A 195 -15.71 -16.46 24.46
C ASN A 195 -15.07 -17.82 24.73
#